data_af8b195a57619fc4f22d79d7a62f4ce9
#
_entry.id   af8b195a57619fc4f22d79d7a62f4ce9
#
_cell.length_a   1.000
_cell.length_b   1.000
_cell.length_c   1.000
_cell.angle_alpha   90.00
_cell.angle_beta   90.00
_cell.angle_gamma   90.00
#
_symmetry.space_group_name_H-M   'P 1'
#
loop_
_entity.id
_entity.type
_entity.pdbx_description
1 polymer ?
#
loop_
_entity_poly.entity_id
_entity_poly.type
_entity_poly.pdbx_seq_one_letter_code
_entity_poly.pdbx_strand_id
1 'polypeptide(L)'
;MTRPLLPLSRRLSLRLVLCVCVLIAAGCQLTSDRSQAGAGDGKTRDEVLVWLTTSDQSRAMATMPPAVFAAQPPLPIHIHIDEGKRYQRMLGFGAAITDASAWLIQHRMSPGQRDALLRELFGREGAGIGFDFTRLTIGASDFSRSHYSLDDVPAGQSDPKLDRFSIDPNRGDVIPVTRAAIGINPQLKVMASPWSAPGWMKTTNSLIKGTLKPVYYDAFARYLVKYVDAYAGAGIPIFALTLQNEPAFEPDDYPGMRLGAQARAAITGRHLGPMLAGRKQKVEIFDWDHNWDKPHEPLAVLHDPVAAPYVSAVAWHCYGGEVSAQSQVHAAFPDKDAYLTECSGGDWEPVRSGGLTLQARSLIIDTTRHWARGVLFWNLALDENRGPHAGGCATCRGVVTIDSKTGAVTRTDDYYALAHASRFVRRGAWRVASSEGRDGVDNVAFVNADDGSRVLVVTNSATDERRFSVATGARVFAYTLPARSLATFVWHPEGDSGTGR
;
A
#
# COMPACT_ATOMS: atom_id res chain seq x y z
N MET A 1 32.19 20.76 -61.88
CA MET A 1 31.88 20.17 -63.19
C MET A 1 30.58 19.42 -63.09
N THR A 2 29.62 19.99 -63.69
CA THR A 2 28.49 19.54 -64.52
C THR A 2 27.36 18.70 -63.80
N ARG A 3 26.30 19.41 -63.51
CA ARG A 3 24.89 19.03 -63.72
C ARG A 3 24.66 18.74 -65.22
N PRO A 4 23.55 18.18 -65.76
CA PRO A 4 22.16 18.29 -65.33
C PRO A 4 21.24 17.06 -65.68
N LEU A 5 20.00 16.96 -65.38
CA LEU A 5 18.73 17.36 -65.90
C LEU A 5 17.59 16.32 -65.66
N LEU A 6 16.50 16.77 -65.16
CA LEU A 6 15.14 16.23 -65.30
C LEU A 6 14.70 16.34 -66.82
N PRO A 7 13.60 15.70 -67.33
CA PRO A 7 12.23 16.03 -66.91
C PRO A 7 11.06 15.03 -67.20
N LEU A 8 9.86 15.48 -66.78
CA LEU A 8 8.48 15.37 -67.40
C LEU A 8 7.66 14.09 -67.27
N SER A 9 6.66 14.11 -66.46
CA SER A 9 5.22 14.40 -66.60
C SER A 9 4.45 13.57 -67.68
N ARG A 10 3.38 12.89 -67.22
CA ARG A 10 2.08 12.92 -67.95
C ARG A 10 0.89 12.53 -67.06
N ARG A 11 -0.18 13.30 -67.29
CA ARG A 11 -1.50 13.33 -66.68
C ARG A 11 -2.48 12.35 -67.29
N LEU A 12 -3.65 12.23 -66.64
CA LEU A 12 -5.01 11.87 -67.09
C LEU A 12 -5.24 10.37 -67.33
N SER A 13 -6.34 9.78 -66.90
CA SER A 13 -7.75 10.15 -67.10
C SER A 13 -8.70 9.34 -66.23
N LEU A 14 -9.72 10.01 -65.83
CA LEU A 14 -11.01 9.61 -65.27
C LEU A 14 -11.79 8.69 -66.25
N ARG A 15 -12.41 7.59 -65.81
CA ARG A 15 -13.63 7.03 -66.38
C ARG A 15 -14.54 6.43 -65.30
N LEU A 16 -15.66 7.13 -65.21
CA LEU A 16 -16.91 6.76 -64.50
C LEU A 16 -17.63 5.71 -65.41
N VAL A 17 -18.06 4.58 -64.76
CA VAL A 17 -19.06 3.70 -65.38
C VAL A 17 -20.17 3.45 -64.38
N LEU A 18 -21.32 4.05 -64.75
CA LEU A 18 -22.63 3.87 -64.15
C LEU A 18 -23.24 2.60 -64.77
N CYS A 19 -23.70 1.63 -63.96
CA CYS A 19 -24.63 0.60 -64.39
C CYS A 19 -25.79 0.49 -63.39
N VAL A 20 -26.95 0.86 -63.91
CA VAL A 20 -28.28 0.70 -63.39
C VAL A 20 -28.81 -0.67 -63.86
N CYS A 21 -29.38 -1.48 -63.02
CA CYS A 21 -30.35 -2.55 -63.31
C CYS A 21 -31.15 -2.91 -62.05
N VAL A 22 -32.34 -2.43 -61.93
CA VAL A 22 -33.66 -3.08 -62.11
C VAL A 22 -34.05 -4.08 -60.97
N LEU A 23 -35.07 -3.67 -60.27
CA LEU A 23 -35.89 -4.35 -59.28
C LEU A 23 -36.61 -5.62 -59.86
N ILE A 24 -36.57 -6.73 -59.10
CA ILE A 24 -37.64 -7.73 -59.13
C ILE A 24 -38.02 -7.98 -57.68
N ALA A 25 -39.26 -7.66 -57.34
CA ALA A 25 -39.90 -7.98 -56.07
C ALA A 25 -40.40 -9.42 -56.08
N ALA A 26 -40.00 -10.22 -55.13
CA ALA A 26 -40.68 -11.46 -54.74
C ALA A 26 -40.83 -11.47 -53.24
N GLY A 27 -42.04 -11.31 -52.77
CA GLY A 27 -42.37 -11.36 -51.34
C GLY A 27 -42.28 -12.77 -50.80
N CYS A 28 -41.59 -12.87 -49.68
CA CYS A 28 -41.76 -13.94 -48.71
C CYS A 28 -41.85 -13.31 -47.33
N GLN A 29 -43.03 -13.38 -46.72
CA GLN A 29 -43.21 -13.07 -45.31
C GLN A 29 -42.48 -14.16 -44.50
N LEU A 30 -41.41 -13.78 -43.82
CA LEU A 30 -40.85 -14.56 -42.77
C LEU A 30 -41.00 -13.75 -41.47
N THR A 31 -41.74 -14.31 -40.55
CA THR A 31 -41.97 -13.88 -39.19
C THR A 31 -40.62 -13.58 -38.51
N SER A 32 -40.44 -12.34 -38.13
CA SER A 32 -39.24 -11.92 -37.32
C SER A 32 -39.39 -12.40 -35.88
N ASP A 33 -38.77 -13.49 -35.57
CA ASP A 33 -38.44 -13.83 -34.19
C ASP A 33 -37.30 -12.89 -33.75
N ARG A 34 -37.66 -11.84 -33.06
CA ARG A 34 -36.72 -10.95 -32.35
C ARG A 34 -36.28 -11.59 -31.06
N SER A 35 -35.34 -12.48 -31.08
CA SER A 35 -34.48 -12.78 -29.95
C SER A 35 -33.20 -11.94 -30.04
N GLN A 36 -33.29 -10.67 -29.74
CA GLN A 36 -32.09 -9.90 -29.35
C GLN A 36 -31.70 -10.38 -27.94
N ALA A 37 -30.81 -11.34 -27.88
CA ALA A 37 -30.01 -11.57 -26.69
C ALA A 37 -29.05 -10.39 -26.54
N GLY A 38 -29.51 -9.34 -25.87
CA GLY A 38 -28.61 -8.37 -25.26
C GLY A 38 -27.81 -9.13 -24.21
N ALA A 39 -26.52 -9.32 -24.45
CA ALA A 39 -25.57 -9.70 -23.42
C ALA A 39 -25.46 -8.53 -22.43
N GLY A 40 -26.48 -8.36 -21.59
CA GLY A 40 -26.40 -7.62 -20.37
C GLY A 40 -25.50 -8.39 -19.42
N ASP A 41 -24.53 -7.71 -18.83
CA ASP A 41 -23.66 -8.21 -17.76
C ASP A 41 -24.54 -8.52 -16.53
N GLY A 42 -25.26 -9.64 -16.60
CA GLY A 42 -26.25 -10.07 -15.61
C GLY A 42 -25.56 -10.71 -14.41
N LYS A 43 -24.89 -9.91 -13.57
CA LYS A 43 -24.57 -10.32 -12.21
C LYS A 43 -25.89 -10.53 -11.48
N THR A 44 -26.19 -11.77 -11.16
CA THR A 44 -27.39 -12.07 -10.36
C THR A 44 -27.20 -11.47 -8.96
N ARG A 45 -28.24 -10.85 -8.41
CA ARG A 45 -28.24 -10.14 -7.11
C ARG A 45 -27.80 -11.00 -5.93
N ASP A 46 -27.75 -12.31 -6.12
CA ASP A 46 -27.43 -13.30 -5.09
C ASP A 46 -26.01 -13.85 -5.19
N GLU A 47 -25.22 -13.40 -6.16
CA GLU A 47 -23.85 -13.86 -6.34
C GLU A 47 -22.86 -13.15 -5.42
N VAL A 48 -21.95 -13.92 -4.83
CA VAL A 48 -20.79 -13.49 -4.07
C VAL A 48 -19.55 -13.90 -4.85
N LEU A 49 -18.86 -12.95 -5.43
CA LEU A 49 -17.64 -13.19 -6.18
C LEU A 49 -16.52 -13.62 -5.24
N VAL A 50 -15.70 -14.57 -5.66
CA VAL A 50 -14.67 -15.17 -4.81
C VAL A 50 -13.32 -15.18 -5.51
N TRP A 51 -12.29 -14.70 -4.84
CA TRP A 51 -10.88 -14.85 -5.22
C TRP A 51 -10.17 -15.66 -4.16
N LEU A 52 -9.31 -16.57 -4.60
CA LEU A 52 -8.64 -17.54 -3.72
C LEU A 52 -7.13 -17.60 -4.02
N THR A 53 -6.35 -17.61 -2.95
CA THR A 53 -4.93 -17.98 -2.97
C THR A 53 -4.68 -19.10 -1.97
N THR A 54 -3.94 -20.13 -2.39
CA THR A 54 -3.47 -21.24 -1.54
C THR A 54 -1.99 -21.06 -1.21
N SER A 55 -1.53 -21.54 -0.05
CA SER A 55 -0.11 -21.39 0.36
C SER A 55 0.88 -22.06 -0.58
N ASP A 56 0.47 -23.08 -1.34
CA ASP A 56 1.29 -23.70 -2.40
C ASP A 56 1.26 -22.91 -3.71
N GLN A 57 0.48 -21.83 -3.76
CA GLN A 57 0.25 -20.96 -4.92
C GLN A 57 -0.27 -21.71 -6.17
N SER A 58 -0.82 -22.92 -6.01
CA SER A 58 -1.54 -23.60 -7.10
C SER A 58 -2.78 -22.81 -7.53
N ARG A 59 -3.30 -21.98 -6.64
CA ARG A 59 -4.27 -20.89 -6.88
C ARG A 59 -3.68 -19.61 -6.35
N ALA A 60 -3.60 -18.60 -7.21
CA ALA A 60 -2.94 -17.32 -6.93
C ALA A 60 -3.86 -16.19 -7.42
N MET A 61 -4.62 -15.56 -6.52
CA MET A 61 -5.71 -14.63 -6.85
C MET A 61 -6.67 -15.20 -7.90
N ALA A 62 -6.87 -16.53 -7.87
CA ALA A 62 -7.72 -17.23 -8.81
C ALA A 62 -9.19 -16.86 -8.59
N THR A 63 -9.89 -16.46 -9.63
CA THR A 63 -11.34 -16.30 -9.61
C THR A 63 -11.99 -17.68 -9.49
N MET A 64 -12.83 -17.86 -8.49
CA MET A 64 -13.54 -19.10 -8.21
C MET A 64 -15.02 -18.99 -8.66
N PRO A 65 -15.71 -20.11 -8.84
CA PRO A 65 -17.17 -20.06 -8.98
C PRO A 65 -17.77 -19.23 -7.84
N PRO A 66 -18.77 -18.37 -8.13
CA PRO A 66 -19.38 -17.53 -7.12
C PRO A 66 -20.09 -18.38 -6.05
N ALA A 67 -20.04 -17.94 -4.81
CA ALA A 67 -20.95 -18.42 -3.80
C ALA A 67 -22.32 -17.75 -4.00
N VAL A 68 -23.37 -18.36 -3.53
CA VAL A 68 -24.74 -17.86 -3.72
C VAL A 68 -25.41 -17.74 -2.36
N PHE A 69 -26.10 -16.62 -2.15
CA PHE A 69 -26.98 -16.46 -1.00
C PHE A 69 -28.15 -17.43 -1.09
N ALA A 70 -28.35 -18.23 -0.04
CA ALA A 70 -29.41 -19.19 0.06
C ALA A 70 -29.90 -19.29 1.51
N ALA A 71 -31.19 -19.58 1.69
CA ALA A 71 -31.72 -19.84 3.02
C ALA A 71 -31.12 -21.15 3.57
N GLN A 72 -30.30 -21.02 4.61
CA GLN A 72 -29.69 -22.17 5.28
C GLN A 72 -29.41 -21.83 6.76
N PRO A 73 -29.41 -22.81 7.65
CA PRO A 73 -29.03 -22.59 9.04
C PRO A 73 -27.53 -22.23 9.13
N PRO A 74 -27.14 -21.47 10.18
CA PRO A 74 -25.76 -21.22 10.46
C PRO A 74 -24.95 -22.51 10.65
N LEU A 75 -23.72 -22.53 10.11
CA LEU A 75 -22.77 -23.61 10.33
C LEU A 75 -22.03 -23.43 11.68
N PRO A 76 -21.36 -24.47 12.21
CA PRO A 76 -20.57 -24.34 13.44
C PRO A 76 -19.54 -23.19 13.41
N ILE A 77 -18.89 -22.97 12.27
CA ILE A 77 -18.10 -21.77 12.01
C ILE A 77 -19.01 -20.79 11.28
N HIS A 78 -19.33 -19.68 11.96
CA HIS A 78 -20.30 -18.72 11.46
C HIS A 78 -19.74 -17.30 11.60
N ILE A 79 -19.66 -16.59 10.47
CA ILE A 79 -19.26 -15.19 10.41
C ILE A 79 -20.52 -14.34 10.29
N HIS A 80 -20.82 -13.56 11.30
CA HIS A 80 -21.89 -12.56 11.26
C HIS A 80 -21.29 -11.19 10.99
N ILE A 81 -21.84 -10.47 9.99
CA ILE A 81 -21.43 -9.13 9.62
C ILE A 81 -22.54 -8.15 10.01
N ASP A 82 -22.20 -7.18 10.85
CA ASP A 82 -23.08 -6.06 11.21
C ASP A 82 -22.59 -4.77 10.54
N GLU A 83 -23.20 -4.42 9.42
CA GLU A 83 -22.88 -3.21 8.64
C GLU A 83 -23.30 -1.91 9.33
N GLY A 84 -24.21 -1.99 10.32
CA GLY A 84 -24.63 -0.86 11.15
C GLY A 84 -23.53 -0.43 12.11
N LYS A 85 -22.65 -1.34 12.53
CA LYS A 85 -21.54 -1.05 13.41
C LYS A 85 -20.27 -0.77 12.62
N ARG A 86 -20.01 0.52 12.37
CA ARG A 86 -18.87 1.02 11.61
C ARG A 86 -17.74 1.47 12.53
N TYR A 87 -16.50 1.30 12.05
CA TYR A 87 -15.29 1.68 12.74
C TYR A 87 -14.50 2.73 11.92
N GLN A 88 -13.22 2.52 11.70
CA GLN A 88 -12.39 3.47 10.95
C GLN A 88 -12.67 3.41 9.44
N ARG A 89 -12.34 4.53 8.77
CA ARG A 89 -12.25 4.60 7.32
C ARG A 89 -10.86 4.20 6.85
N MET A 90 -10.78 3.35 5.84
CA MET A 90 -9.52 2.91 5.27
C MET A 90 -8.87 4.01 4.43
N LEU A 91 -7.56 4.18 4.59
CA LEU A 91 -6.70 4.95 3.68
C LEU A 91 -6.27 4.08 2.51
N GLY A 92 -5.82 2.88 2.79
CA GLY A 92 -5.37 1.90 1.80
C GLY A 92 -4.21 1.05 2.27
N PHE A 93 -3.69 0.25 1.36
CA PHE A 93 -2.63 -0.73 1.57
C PHE A 93 -1.49 -0.46 0.61
N GLY A 94 -0.29 -0.95 0.92
CA GLY A 94 0.85 -0.82 0.03
C GLY A 94 2.16 -1.28 0.64
N ALA A 95 3.27 -0.75 0.10
CA ALA A 95 4.62 -1.03 0.58
C ALA A 95 5.54 0.16 0.36
N ALA A 96 6.69 0.18 1.05
CA ALA A 96 7.65 1.26 0.90
C ALA A 96 8.45 1.14 -0.41
N ILE A 97 8.55 2.25 -1.14
CA ILE A 97 9.49 2.42 -2.24
C ILE A 97 10.84 2.80 -1.64
N THR A 98 11.58 1.78 -1.17
CA THR A 98 12.94 1.97 -0.64
C THR A 98 13.93 2.32 -1.76
N ASP A 99 15.12 2.80 -1.41
CA ASP A 99 16.20 3.01 -2.37
C ASP A 99 16.51 1.72 -3.16
N ALA A 100 16.60 0.59 -2.47
CA ALA A 100 16.78 -0.72 -3.07
C ALA A 100 15.67 -1.06 -4.08
N SER A 101 14.41 -0.93 -3.69
CA SER A 101 13.26 -1.21 -4.56
C SER A 101 13.27 -0.32 -5.79
N ALA A 102 13.50 0.97 -5.61
CA ALA A 102 13.53 1.93 -6.70
C ALA A 102 14.70 1.65 -7.67
N TRP A 103 15.88 1.34 -7.13
CA TRP A 103 17.04 1.03 -7.93
C TRP A 103 16.84 -0.25 -8.77
N LEU A 104 16.30 -1.32 -8.19
CA LEU A 104 15.99 -2.55 -8.92
C LEU A 104 15.03 -2.28 -10.08
N ILE A 105 13.95 -1.56 -9.81
CA ILE A 105 12.94 -1.19 -10.81
C ILE A 105 13.57 -0.36 -11.94
N GLN A 106 14.46 0.59 -11.61
CA GLN A 106 15.07 1.46 -12.61
C GLN A 106 16.20 0.80 -13.41
N HIS A 107 17.00 -0.09 -12.79
CA HIS A 107 18.25 -0.56 -13.38
C HIS A 107 18.25 -2.07 -13.74
N ARG A 108 17.28 -2.86 -13.23
CA ARG A 108 17.20 -4.30 -13.50
C ARG A 108 16.05 -4.69 -14.40
N MET A 109 15.13 -3.76 -14.67
CA MET A 109 13.97 -3.99 -15.51
C MET A 109 14.05 -3.18 -16.80
N SER A 110 13.62 -3.77 -17.90
CA SER A 110 13.36 -3.02 -19.13
C SER A 110 12.21 -2.01 -18.91
N PRO A 111 12.09 -0.97 -19.75
CA PRO A 111 10.97 -0.02 -19.62
C PRO A 111 9.59 -0.68 -19.63
N GLY A 112 9.39 -1.71 -20.47
CA GLY A 112 8.13 -2.46 -20.52
C GLY A 112 7.83 -3.28 -19.26
N GLN A 113 8.84 -3.97 -18.70
CA GLN A 113 8.69 -4.70 -17.44
C GLN A 113 8.37 -3.77 -16.27
N ARG A 114 9.06 -2.63 -16.20
CA ARG A 114 8.83 -1.60 -15.18
C ARG A 114 7.42 -1.03 -15.23
N ASP A 115 6.94 -0.64 -16.42
CA ASP A 115 5.58 -0.13 -16.60
C ASP A 115 4.54 -1.19 -16.20
N ALA A 116 4.73 -2.44 -16.63
CA ALA A 116 3.85 -3.55 -16.28
C ALA A 116 3.78 -3.79 -14.76
N LEU A 117 4.93 -3.84 -14.08
CA LEU A 117 4.99 -4.02 -12.63
C LEU A 117 4.32 -2.87 -11.89
N LEU A 118 4.61 -1.62 -12.26
CA LEU A 118 4.02 -0.47 -11.57
C LEU A 118 2.50 -0.39 -11.80
N ARG A 119 2.00 -0.72 -13.02
CA ARG A 119 0.55 -0.82 -13.27
C ARG A 119 -0.09 -1.94 -12.46
N GLU A 120 0.58 -3.06 -12.31
CA GLU A 120 0.09 -4.15 -11.47
C GLU A 120 0.00 -3.75 -10.00
N LEU A 121 1.00 -3.07 -9.45
CA LEU A 121 1.04 -2.72 -8.04
C LEU A 121 0.11 -1.53 -7.72
N PHE A 122 0.10 -0.47 -8.53
CA PHE A 122 -0.60 0.78 -8.22
C PHE A 122 -1.89 0.99 -9.03
N GLY A 123 -2.07 0.29 -10.16
CA GLY A 123 -3.30 0.34 -10.95
C GLY A 123 -4.41 -0.53 -10.38
N ARG A 124 -5.65 -0.30 -10.86
CA ARG A 124 -6.83 -1.09 -10.46
C ARG A 124 -7.47 -1.84 -11.62
N GLU A 125 -6.98 -1.63 -12.84
CA GLU A 125 -7.46 -2.31 -14.03
C GLU A 125 -6.76 -3.66 -14.24
N GLY A 126 -7.43 -4.60 -14.87
CA GLY A 126 -6.88 -5.91 -15.19
C GLY A 126 -6.39 -6.67 -13.95
N ALA A 127 -5.10 -6.97 -13.90
CA ALA A 127 -4.46 -7.63 -12.77
C ALA A 127 -4.05 -6.68 -11.63
N GLY A 128 -4.32 -5.38 -11.75
CA GLY A 128 -3.91 -4.36 -10.80
C GLY A 128 -4.43 -4.61 -9.38
N ILE A 129 -3.56 -4.49 -8.39
CA ILE A 129 -3.90 -4.69 -6.99
C ILE A 129 -4.17 -3.40 -6.22
N GLY A 130 -3.91 -2.23 -6.83
CA GLY A 130 -4.40 -0.94 -6.38
C GLY A 130 -3.80 -0.45 -5.07
N PHE A 131 -2.48 -0.45 -4.93
CA PHE A 131 -1.85 0.19 -3.79
C PHE A 131 -2.20 1.68 -3.73
N ASP A 132 -2.73 2.11 -2.59
CA ASP A 132 -3.17 3.49 -2.32
C ASP A 132 -2.27 4.22 -1.34
N PHE A 133 -1.32 3.53 -0.72
CA PHE A 133 -0.43 4.06 0.30
C PHE A 133 0.99 3.56 0.07
N THR A 134 1.99 4.43 0.25
CA THR A 134 3.41 4.09 0.16
C THR A 134 4.24 4.91 1.15
N ARG A 135 5.44 4.42 1.47
CA ARG A 135 6.39 5.07 2.36
C ARG A 135 7.72 5.28 1.66
N LEU A 136 8.34 6.42 1.93
CA LEU A 136 9.68 6.77 1.46
C LEU A 136 10.62 6.98 2.65
N THR A 137 11.91 6.79 2.42
CA THR A 137 12.95 7.13 3.39
C THR A 137 13.43 8.56 3.19
N ILE A 138 13.68 9.28 4.26
CA ILE A 138 14.35 10.59 4.23
C ILE A 138 15.84 10.35 4.52
N GLY A 139 16.67 10.34 3.49
CA GLY A 139 18.01 9.79 3.52
C GLY A 139 18.02 8.26 3.42
N ALA A 140 19.14 7.64 3.73
CA ALA A 140 19.34 6.22 3.64
C ALA A 140 18.69 5.45 4.80
N SER A 141 18.26 4.21 4.49
CA SER A 141 17.89 3.16 5.45
C SER A 141 18.87 1.98 5.34
N ASP A 142 18.55 0.85 5.98
CA ASP A 142 19.19 -0.46 5.76
C ASP A 142 19.06 -0.91 4.29
N PHE A 143 17.91 -0.71 3.66
CA PHE A 143 17.68 -1.01 2.24
C PHE A 143 18.03 0.15 1.32
N SER A 144 19.21 0.72 1.55
CA SER A 144 19.90 1.65 0.65
C SER A 144 21.25 1.08 0.24
N ARG A 145 21.74 1.45 -0.94
CA ARG A 145 23.04 0.97 -1.47
C ARG A 145 24.24 1.58 -0.78
N SER A 146 24.05 2.69 -0.08
CA SER A 146 25.05 3.38 0.74
C SER A 146 24.35 4.22 1.80
N HIS A 147 25.11 4.62 2.82
CA HIS A 147 24.60 5.50 3.86
C HIS A 147 24.78 6.97 3.46
N TYR A 148 23.69 7.74 3.54
CA TYR A 148 23.67 9.18 3.28
C TYR A 148 22.53 9.85 4.04
N SER A 149 22.69 11.14 4.33
CA SER A 149 21.57 12.03 4.61
C SER A 149 21.36 13.01 3.45
N LEU A 150 20.34 13.83 3.52
CA LEU A 150 20.12 14.87 2.51
C LEU A 150 20.84 16.19 2.84
N ASP A 151 21.72 16.18 3.86
CA ASP A 151 22.48 17.33 4.31
C ASP A 151 23.81 16.88 4.95
N ASP A 152 24.59 16.10 4.22
CA ASP A 152 25.89 15.63 4.66
C ASP A 152 26.96 16.74 4.54
N VAL A 153 27.80 16.84 5.56
CA VAL A 153 28.91 17.78 5.61
C VAL A 153 30.22 17.04 5.88
N PRO A 154 31.38 17.62 5.54
CA PRO A 154 32.69 17.08 5.92
C PRO A 154 32.81 16.89 7.44
N ALA A 155 33.60 15.89 7.86
CA ALA A 155 33.81 15.60 9.27
C ALA A 155 34.24 16.86 10.06
N GLY A 156 33.58 17.04 11.22
CA GLY A 156 33.85 18.21 12.10
C GLY A 156 33.13 19.51 11.69
N GLN A 157 32.42 19.52 10.56
CA GLN A 157 31.62 20.67 10.14
C GLN A 157 30.15 20.48 10.53
N SER A 158 29.37 21.57 10.46
CA SER A 158 27.92 21.59 10.66
C SER A 158 27.28 22.57 9.67
N ASP A 159 26.02 22.37 9.35
CA ASP A 159 25.22 23.21 8.46
C ASP A 159 23.89 23.64 9.07
N PRO A 160 23.88 24.46 10.12
CA PRO A 160 22.61 24.84 10.78
C PRO A 160 21.62 25.58 9.88
N LYS A 161 22.07 26.16 8.76
CA LYS A 161 21.21 26.82 7.76
C LYS A 161 20.68 25.86 6.72
N LEU A 162 21.22 24.63 6.65
CA LEU A 162 20.86 23.62 5.65
C LEU A 162 21.14 24.12 4.22
N ASP A 163 22.25 24.82 4.01
CA ASP A 163 22.63 25.34 2.70
C ASP A 163 23.08 24.20 1.76
N ARG A 164 23.51 23.07 2.32
CA ARG A 164 23.93 21.87 1.58
C ARG A 164 22.79 20.85 1.37
N PHE A 165 21.59 21.12 1.88
CA PHE A 165 20.45 20.21 1.70
C PHE A 165 20.17 19.97 0.22
N SER A 166 20.14 18.69 -0.19
CA SER A 166 19.83 18.29 -1.57
C SER A 166 19.10 16.93 -1.61
N ILE A 167 18.11 16.82 -2.49
CA ILE A 167 17.44 15.55 -2.82
C ILE A 167 18.10 14.84 -4.02
N ASP A 168 19.27 15.28 -4.45
CA ASP A 168 19.97 14.70 -5.60
C ASP A 168 20.24 13.19 -5.47
N PRO A 169 20.54 12.63 -4.29
CA PRO A 169 20.66 11.18 -4.13
C PRO A 169 19.43 10.38 -4.58
N ASN A 170 18.24 10.98 -4.52
CA ASN A 170 16.98 10.31 -4.87
C ASN A 170 16.52 10.56 -6.31
N ARG A 171 17.18 11.48 -7.06
CA ARG A 171 16.74 11.88 -8.41
C ARG A 171 16.84 10.77 -9.45
N GLY A 172 17.78 9.84 -9.28
CA GLY A 172 18.00 8.75 -10.24
C GLY A 172 16.95 7.64 -10.14
N ASP A 173 16.48 7.36 -8.94
CA ASP A 173 15.74 6.12 -8.65
C ASP A 173 14.41 6.39 -7.93
N VAL A 174 14.44 6.85 -6.68
CA VAL A 174 13.25 6.99 -5.82
C VAL A 174 12.22 7.95 -6.42
N ILE A 175 12.66 9.12 -6.86
CA ILE A 175 11.77 10.15 -7.43
C ILE A 175 11.10 9.67 -8.72
N PRO A 176 11.80 9.13 -9.73
CA PRO A 176 11.19 8.64 -10.95
C PRO A 176 10.18 7.51 -10.71
N VAL A 177 10.50 6.53 -9.87
CA VAL A 177 9.61 5.41 -9.57
C VAL A 177 8.35 5.89 -8.83
N THR A 178 8.50 6.76 -7.83
CA THR A 178 7.37 7.30 -7.08
C THR A 178 6.47 8.17 -7.97
N ARG A 179 7.05 8.98 -8.85
CA ARG A 179 6.26 9.77 -9.83
C ARG A 179 5.50 8.88 -10.80
N ALA A 180 6.11 7.79 -11.27
CA ALA A 180 5.43 6.83 -12.14
C ALA A 180 4.26 6.16 -11.40
N ALA A 181 4.44 5.77 -10.14
CA ALA A 181 3.36 5.24 -9.30
C ALA A 181 2.21 6.25 -9.13
N ILE A 182 2.52 7.53 -8.86
CA ILE A 182 1.52 8.61 -8.77
C ILE A 182 0.83 8.84 -10.12
N GLY A 183 1.55 8.73 -11.23
CA GLY A 183 0.99 8.85 -12.58
C GLY A 183 -0.03 7.75 -12.89
N ILE A 184 0.14 6.55 -12.33
CA ILE A 184 -0.79 5.42 -12.44
C ILE A 184 -1.94 5.58 -11.43
N ASN A 185 -1.63 5.93 -10.19
CA ASN A 185 -2.62 6.20 -9.14
C ASN A 185 -2.47 7.64 -8.61
N PRO A 186 -3.17 8.62 -9.18
CA PRO A 186 -3.09 10.02 -8.74
C PRO A 186 -3.58 10.26 -7.30
N GLN A 187 -4.25 9.29 -6.71
CA GLN A 187 -4.70 9.35 -5.33
C GLN A 187 -3.71 8.73 -4.33
N LEU A 188 -2.59 8.16 -4.80
CA LEU A 188 -1.58 7.54 -3.96
C LEU A 188 -1.14 8.50 -2.83
N LYS A 189 -1.22 8.03 -1.59
CA LYS A 189 -0.72 8.76 -0.43
C LYS A 189 0.70 8.34 -0.13
N VAL A 190 1.58 9.32 -0.03
CA VAL A 190 3.01 9.12 0.22
C VAL A 190 3.34 9.62 1.61
N MET A 191 3.77 8.75 2.50
CA MET A 191 4.40 9.16 3.76
C MET A 191 5.92 9.05 3.68
N ALA A 192 6.62 9.71 4.58
CA ALA A 192 8.07 9.66 4.64
C ALA A 192 8.60 9.65 6.09
N SER A 193 9.74 8.98 6.28
CA SER A 193 10.34 8.75 7.58
C SER A 193 11.87 8.80 7.50
N PRO A 194 12.59 9.55 8.36
CA PRO A 194 14.03 9.49 8.45
C PRO A 194 14.48 8.31 9.33
N TRP A 195 15.53 7.61 8.91
CA TRP A 195 16.24 6.63 9.77
C TRP A 195 17.22 7.33 10.71
N SER A 196 17.75 8.47 10.28
CA SER A 196 18.65 9.29 11.07
C SER A 196 18.54 10.77 10.66
N ALA A 197 18.75 11.66 11.60
CA ALA A 197 19.13 13.03 11.27
C ALA A 197 20.53 13.05 10.61
N PRO A 198 20.90 14.12 9.86
CA PRO A 198 22.28 14.34 9.44
C PRO A 198 23.28 14.16 10.59
N GLY A 199 24.39 13.49 10.32
CA GLY A 199 25.35 13.08 11.36
C GLY A 199 25.82 14.23 12.26
N TRP A 200 26.03 15.41 11.71
CA TRP A 200 26.48 16.59 12.45
C TRP A 200 25.46 17.08 13.50
N MET A 201 24.17 16.76 13.35
CA MET A 201 23.15 17.10 14.34
C MET A 201 23.16 16.13 15.54
N LYS A 202 23.86 14.99 15.45
CA LYS A 202 23.78 13.89 16.42
C LYS A 202 24.96 13.88 17.39
N THR A 203 24.73 13.24 18.54
CA THR A 203 25.77 13.10 19.59
C THR A 203 26.97 12.28 19.14
N THR A 204 26.78 11.34 18.21
CA THR A 204 27.85 10.51 17.63
C THR A 204 28.58 11.17 16.46
N ASN A 205 28.08 12.29 15.92
CA ASN A 205 28.51 12.88 14.66
C ASN A 205 28.51 11.84 13.50
N SER A 206 27.60 10.88 13.53
CA SER A 206 27.45 9.78 12.58
C SER A 206 25.98 9.56 12.28
N LEU A 207 25.67 8.99 11.10
CA LEU A 207 24.31 8.52 10.78
C LEU A 207 23.91 7.33 11.64
N ILE A 208 24.88 6.57 12.15
CA ILE A 208 24.67 5.35 12.95
C ILE A 208 24.63 5.74 14.42
N LYS A 209 23.65 5.18 15.18
CA LYS A 209 23.47 5.38 16.63
C LYS A 209 23.34 6.84 17.09
N GLY A 210 23.32 7.04 18.39
CA GLY A 210 23.27 8.33 19.06
C GLY A 210 21.90 8.96 19.09
N THR A 211 21.85 10.20 19.56
CA THR A 211 20.62 10.98 19.70
C THR A 211 20.76 12.33 19.03
N LEU A 212 19.65 12.94 18.68
CA LEU A 212 19.62 14.33 18.18
C LEU A 212 19.99 15.30 19.31
N LYS A 213 20.97 16.18 19.08
CA LYS A 213 21.36 17.22 20.04
C LYS A 213 20.22 18.26 20.15
N PRO A 214 19.78 18.66 21.37
CA PRO A 214 18.66 19.60 21.53
C PRO A 214 18.85 20.95 20.82
N VAL A 215 20.09 21.42 20.71
CA VAL A 215 20.42 22.66 19.98
C VAL A 215 20.05 22.61 18.49
N TYR A 216 19.84 21.43 17.93
CA TYR A 216 19.47 21.24 16.52
C TYR A 216 18.01 20.81 16.30
N TYR A 217 17.13 20.85 17.32
CA TYR A 217 15.71 20.51 17.14
C TYR A 217 15.03 21.38 16.08
N ASP A 218 15.31 22.69 16.09
CA ASP A 218 14.81 23.60 15.04
C ASP A 218 15.40 23.30 13.66
N ALA A 219 16.70 23.05 13.58
CA ALA A 219 17.36 22.72 12.31
C ALA A 219 16.82 21.39 11.73
N PHE A 220 16.57 20.39 12.60
CA PHE A 220 15.98 19.13 12.17
C PHE A 220 14.52 19.28 11.69
N ALA A 221 13.71 20.07 12.37
CA ALA A 221 12.37 20.40 11.90
C ALA A 221 12.39 21.07 10.52
N ARG A 222 13.31 22.06 10.31
CA ARG A 222 13.50 22.70 9.00
C ARG A 222 14.02 21.73 7.94
N TYR A 223 14.84 20.75 8.29
CA TYR A 223 15.31 19.70 7.40
C TYR A 223 14.13 18.86 6.86
N LEU A 224 13.21 18.47 7.74
CA LEU A 224 11.98 17.75 7.35
C LEU A 224 11.06 18.63 6.47
N VAL A 225 10.94 19.92 6.79
CA VAL A 225 10.15 20.85 5.97
C VAL A 225 10.80 21.04 4.58
N LYS A 226 12.11 21.19 4.49
CA LYS A 226 12.84 21.26 3.20
C LYS A 226 12.62 20.00 2.37
N TYR A 227 12.59 18.82 3.00
CA TYR A 227 12.25 17.57 2.30
C TYR A 227 10.84 17.62 1.68
N VAL A 228 9.85 18.03 2.47
CA VAL A 228 8.47 18.17 1.99
C VAL A 228 8.39 19.11 0.78
N ASP A 229 9.07 20.25 0.85
CA ASP A 229 9.08 21.24 -0.23
C ASP A 229 9.79 20.72 -1.49
N ALA A 230 10.93 20.09 -1.32
CA ALA A 230 11.72 19.57 -2.42
C ALA A 230 10.97 18.41 -3.14
N TYR A 231 10.30 17.53 -2.39
CA TYR A 231 9.51 16.45 -2.97
C TYR A 231 8.22 16.97 -3.64
N ALA A 232 7.54 17.95 -3.04
CA ALA A 232 6.43 18.63 -3.69
C ALA A 232 6.86 19.28 -5.01
N GLY A 233 8.01 19.97 -5.01
CA GLY A 233 8.63 20.54 -6.22
C GLY A 233 9.02 19.48 -7.27
N ALA A 234 9.32 18.26 -6.83
CA ALA A 234 9.56 17.11 -7.71
C ALA A 234 8.26 16.41 -8.18
N GLY A 235 7.07 16.90 -7.81
CA GLY A 235 5.77 16.32 -8.18
C GLY A 235 5.31 15.19 -7.26
N ILE A 236 5.86 15.08 -6.06
CA ILE A 236 5.52 14.08 -5.05
C ILE A 236 5.01 14.79 -3.79
N PRO A 237 3.69 15.02 -3.67
CA PRO A 237 3.13 15.64 -2.48
C PRO A 237 3.20 14.67 -1.30
N ILE A 238 3.92 15.04 -0.25
CA ILE A 238 4.02 14.27 0.99
C ILE A 238 2.71 14.42 1.78
N PHE A 239 2.08 13.30 2.09
CA PHE A 239 0.85 13.23 2.88
C PHE A 239 1.13 13.27 4.38
N ALA A 240 2.15 12.53 4.84
CA ALA A 240 2.49 12.40 6.25
C ALA A 240 3.99 12.26 6.47
N LEU A 241 4.45 12.66 7.65
CA LEU A 241 5.81 12.47 8.14
C LEU A 241 5.77 11.76 9.49
N THR A 242 6.79 10.95 9.78
CA THR A 242 7.23 10.65 11.15
C THR A 242 8.52 11.39 11.46
N LEU A 243 8.81 11.63 12.73
CA LEU A 243 10.06 12.30 13.12
C LEU A 243 11.25 11.36 13.01
N GLN A 244 11.04 10.07 13.19
CA GLN A 244 12.10 9.07 13.25
C GLN A 244 11.52 7.67 13.04
N ASN A 245 12.14 6.89 12.15
CA ASN A 245 11.93 5.45 12.10
C ASN A 245 12.52 4.81 13.37
N GLU A 246 11.73 3.98 14.05
CA GLU A 246 12.12 3.19 15.22
C GLU A 246 12.89 3.98 16.29
N PRO A 247 12.27 5.01 16.89
CA PRO A 247 12.97 5.96 17.78
C PRO A 247 13.48 5.34 19.10
N ALA A 248 13.15 4.09 19.40
CA ALA A 248 13.66 3.34 20.55
C ALA A 248 14.76 2.34 20.18
N PHE A 249 15.23 2.33 18.93
CA PHE A 249 16.25 1.39 18.45
C PHE A 249 17.49 2.10 17.90
N GLU A 250 18.66 1.52 18.08
CA GLU A 250 19.94 2.00 17.60
C GLU A 250 20.67 0.87 16.87
N PRO A 251 20.57 0.79 15.54
CA PRO A 251 21.28 -0.20 14.76
C PRO A 251 22.80 0.03 14.79
N ASP A 252 23.56 -1.07 14.65
CA ASP A 252 25.02 -1.05 14.66
C ASP A 252 25.65 -0.77 13.28
N ASP A 253 24.93 -1.04 12.20
CA ASP A 253 25.48 -1.18 10.86
C ASP A 253 24.70 -0.42 9.76
N TYR A 254 23.65 0.35 10.13
CA TYR A 254 22.90 1.21 9.21
C TYR A 254 22.41 2.49 9.92
N PRO A 255 21.92 3.51 9.18
CA PRO A 255 21.45 4.74 9.79
C PRO A 255 20.35 4.53 10.81
N GLY A 256 20.48 5.14 11.98
CA GLY A 256 19.50 5.10 13.04
C GLY A 256 19.85 6.03 14.19
N MET A 257 18.86 6.42 14.98
CA MET A 257 19.09 7.21 16.20
C MET A 257 17.95 6.98 17.20
N ARG A 258 18.25 7.15 18.48
CA ARG A 258 17.21 7.25 19.51
C ARG A 258 16.61 8.65 19.55
N LEU A 259 15.29 8.69 19.67
CA LEU A 259 14.53 9.92 19.83
C LEU A 259 13.36 9.68 20.81
N GLY A 260 13.62 9.78 22.10
CA GLY A 260 12.65 9.52 23.17
C GLY A 260 11.43 10.46 23.11
N ALA A 261 10.33 10.07 23.79
CA ALA A 261 9.05 10.78 23.75
C ALA A 261 9.18 12.28 24.08
N GLN A 262 9.99 12.65 25.08
CA GLN A 262 10.20 14.06 25.43
C GLN A 262 10.79 14.88 24.27
N ALA A 263 11.75 14.32 23.54
CA ALA A 263 12.36 14.99 22.38
C ALA A 263 11.36 15.07 21.22
N ARG A 264 10.63 13.98 20.92
CA ARG A 264 9.55 13.96 19.91
C ARG A 264 8.47 15.01 20.21
N ALA A 265 8.00 15.07 21.47
CA ALA A 265 7.02 16.08 21.88
C ALA A 265 7.57 17.51 21.71
N ALA A 266 8.81 17.76 22.13
CA ALA A 266 9.41 19.09 22.00
C ALA A 266 9.57 19.53 20.53
N ILE A 267 10.04 18.62 19.66
CA ILE A 267 10.22 18.90 18.22
C ILE A 267 8.85 19.09 17.56
N THR A 268 7.89 18.20 17.80
CA THR A 268 6.55 18.29 17.23
C THR A 268 5.83 19.56 17.68
N GLY A 269 5.77 19.80 18.98
CA GLY A 269 4.95 20.88 19.52
C GLY A 269 5.55 22.28 19.32
N ARG A 270 6.87 22.43 19.37
CA ARG A 270 7.51 23.74 19.37
C ARG A 270 8.17 24.13 18.05
N HIS A 271 8.41 23.16 17.15
CA HIS A 271 9.13 23.40 15.91
C HIS A 271 8.33 22.91 14.69
N LEU A 272 8.26 21.59 14.46
CA LEU A 272 7.71 21.02 13.22
C LEU A 272 6.21 21.29 13.06
N GLY A 273 5.41 21.10 14.11
CA GLY A 273 3.96 21.29 14.07
C GLY A 273 3.57 22.70 13.63
N PRO A 274 4.08 23.78 14.30
CA PRO A 274 3.84 25.15 13.85
C PRO A 274 4.28 25.43 12.42
N MET A 275 5.43 24.89 11.96
CA MET A 275 5.92 25.07 10.60
C MET A 275 5.00 24.43 9.56
N LEU A 276 4.42 23.26 9.86
CA LEU A 276 3.53 22.55 8.96
C LEU A 276 2.10 23.10 8.99
N ALA A 277 1.61 23.57 10.14
CA ALA A 277 0.25 24.10 10.30
C ALA A 277 -0.03 25.34 9.42
N GLY A 278 0.99 26.16 9.14
CA GLY A 278 0.90 27.35 8.28
C GLY A 278 0.89 27.06 6.77
N ARG A 279 0.96 25.80 6.33
CA ARG A 279 1.14 25.45 4.92
C ARG A 279 -0.22 25.30 4.20
N LYS A 280 -0.25 25.64 2.90
CA LYS A 280 -1.41 25.39 2.05
C LYS A 280 -1.68 23.89 1.86
N GLN A 281 -0.63 23.10 1.70
CA GLN A 281 -0.71 21.66 1.63
C GLN A 281 -0.61 21.11 3.06
N LYS A 282 -1.68 20.45 3.51
CA LYS A 282 -1.69 19.77 4.79
C LYS A 282 -0.72 18.59 4.75
N VAL A 283 0.17 18.52 5.73
CA VAL A 283 1.06 17.38 5.98
C VAL A 283 0.78 16.89 7.39
N GLU A 284 0.42 15.63 7.51
CA GLU A 284 0.13 15.00 8.78
C GLU A 284 1.43 14.64 9.52
N ILE A 285 1.42 14.71 10.84
CA ILE A 285 2.50 14.19 11.68
C ILE A 285 2.00 12.93 12.36
N PHE A 286 2.69 11.81 12.10
CA PHE A 286 2.49 10.55 12.81
C PHE A 286 3.59 10.40 13.86
N ASP A 287 3.22 10.06 15.08
CA ASP A 287 4.20 9.77 16.13
C ASP A 287 4.54 8.29 16.19
N TRP A 288 5.62 7.95 16.85
CA TRP A 288 6.14 6.65 17.17
C TRP A 288 6.85 5.96 16.01
N ASP A 289 6.15 5.37 15.05
CA ASP A 289 6.75 4.65 13.90
C ASP A 289 7.64 3.47 14.36
N HIS A 290 7.12 2.65 15.28
CA HIS A 290 7.82 1.52 15.90
C HIS A 290 6.84 0.47 16.47
N ASN A 291 7.38 -0.56 17.12
CA ASN A 291 6.72 -1.77 17.59
C ASN A 291 5.60 -1.51 18.62
N TRP A 292 4.70 -2.48 18.71
CA TRP A 292 3.58 -2.48 19.67
C TRP A 292 3.99 -2.67 21.13
N ASP A 293 5.24 -3.10 21.41
CA ASP A 293 5.75 -3.43 22.76
C ASP A 293 5.83 -2.23 23.73
N LYS A 294 5.76 -1.01 23.21
CA LYS A 294 5.93 0.22 24.00
C LYS A 294 4.81 1.25 23.77
N PRO A 295 3.52 0.92 24.03
CA PRO A 295 2.42 1.87 23.82
C PRO A 295 2.51 3.12 24.71
N HIS A 296 3.28 3.07 25.80
CA HIS A 296 3.53 4.23 26.66
C HIS A 296 4.33 5.35 25.96
N GLU A 297 5.13 5.03 24.96
CA GLU A 297 5.92 6.02 24.21
C GLU A 297 5.05 7.00 23.39
N PRO A 298 4.14 6.54 22.51
CA PRO A 298 3.23 7.48 21.85
C PRO A 298 2.23 8.11 22.84
N LEU A 299 1.78 7.40 23.87
CA LEU A 299 0.92 7.98 24.89
C LEU A 299 1.58 9.16 25.58
N ALA A 300 2.89 9.10 25.87
CA ALA A 300 3.61 10.22 26.49
C ALA A 300 3.64 11.47 25.59
N VAL A 301 3.74 11.32 24.27
CA VAL A 301 3.68 12.43 23.31
C VAL A 301 2.24 12.98 23.21
N LEU A 302 1.24 12.11 23.18
CA LEU A 302 -0.17 12.49 23.09
C LEU A 302 -0.69 13.14 24.36
N HIS A 303 -0.07 12.92 25.51
CA HIS A 303 -0.37 13.64 26.77
C HIS A 303 0.33 15.02 26.86
N ASP A 304 1.30 15.32 25.99
CA ASP A 304 1.93 16.66 25.96
C ASP A 304 0.96 17.66 25.29
N PRO A 305 0.48 18.69 26.05
CA PRO A 305 -0.56 19.60 25.53
C PRO A 305 -0.07 20.50 24.40
N VAL A 306 1.24 20.61 24.18
CA VAL A 306 1.81 21.42 23.11
C VAL A 306 2.01 20.58 21.84
N ALA A 307 2.35 19.30 21.98
CA ALA A 307 2.58 18.39 20.85
C ALA A 307 1.26 17.76 20.33
N ALA A 308 0.38 17.32 21.22
CA ALA A 308 -0.82 16.56 20.88
C ALA A 308 -1.70 17.20 19.78
N PRO A 309 -1.90 18.54 19.73
CA PRO A 309 -2.69 19.16 18.66
C PRO A 309 -2.10 18.99 17.25
N TYR A 310 -0.82 18.72 17.13
CA TYR A 310 -0.13 18.53 15.84
C TYR A 310 0.00 17.07 15.42
N VAL A 311 -0.16 16.12 16.36
CA VAL A 311 -0.12 14.68 16.05
C VAL A 311 -1.49 14.25 15.56
N SER A 312 -1.56 13.71 14.34
CA SER A 312 -2.81 13.20 13.75
C SER A 312 -2.98 11.69 13.92
N ALA A 313 -1.89 10.95 14.07
CA ALA A 313 -1.92 9.50 14.16
C ALA A 313 -0.71 8.92 14.91
N VAL A 314 -0.84 7.64 15.27
CA VAL A 314 0.27 6.80 15.72
C VAL A 314 0.59 5.77 14.64
N ALA A 315 1.88 5.71 14.28
CA ALA A 315 2.44 4.77 13.33
C ALA A 315 3.05 3.58 14.07
N TRP A 316 2.79 2.37 13.57
CA TRP A 316 3.15 1.12 14.23
C TRP A 316 3.98 0.20 13.34
N HIS A 317 4.83 -0.61 13.96
CA HIS A 317 5.56 -1.73 13.37
C HIS A 317 5.17 -3.04 14.05
N CYS A 318 5.36 -4.17 13.36
CA CYS A 318 4.87 -5.48 13.80
C CYS A 318 5.94 -6.39 14.44
N TYR A 319 7.15 -5.90 14.68
CA TYR A 319 8.27 -6.75 15.07
C TYR A 319 8.33 -7.08 16.57
N GLY A 320 7.48 -6.49 17.38
CA GLY A 320 7.44 -6.77 18.82
C GLY A 320 6.16 -6.27 19.48
N GLY A 321 5.73 -6.99 20.52
CA GLY A 321 4.51 -6.68 21.26
C GLY A 321 3.25 -7.26 20.60
N GLU A 322 2.10 -6.81 21.09
CA GLU A 322 0.79 -7.28 20.67
C GLU A 322 0.02 -6.15 19.98
N VAL A 323 -0.64 -6.48 18.88
CA VAL A 323 -1.42 -5.53 18.04
C VAL A 323 -2.51 -4.79 18.84
N SER A 324 -2.97 -5.35 19.96
CA SER A 324 -3.93 -4.72 20.90
C SER A 324 -3.45 -3.37 21.45
N ALA A 325 -2.13 -3.09 21.40
CA ALA A 325 -1.56 -1.78 21.73
C ALA A 325 -2.18 -0.65 20.90
N GLN A 326 -2.53 -0.90 19.63
CA GLN A 326 -3.25 0.08 18.79
C GLN A 326 -4.60 0.44 19.40
N SER A 327 -5.37 -0.55 19.85
CA SER A 327 -6.66 -0.32 20.51
C SER A 327 -6.51 0.36 21.88
N GLN A 328 -5.45 0.05 22.62
CA GLN A 328 -5.16 0.72 23.89
C GLN A 328 -4.94 2.23 23.67
N VAL A 329 -4.12 2.61 22.71
CA VAL A 329 -3.84 4.02 22.41
C VAL A 329 -5.09 4.71 21.83
N HIS A 330 -5.81 4.05 20.92
CA HIS A 330 -7.05 4.58 20.37
C HIS A 330 -8.14 4.80 21.43
N ALA A 331 -8.25 3.91 22.42
CA ALA A 331 -9.21 4.09 23.51
C ALA A 331 -8.88 5.32 24.39
N ALA A 332 -7.60 5.64 24.56
CA ALA A 332 -7.15 6.82 25.29
C ALA A 332 -7.29 8.11 24.45
N PHE A 333 -7.10 8.04 23.14
CA PHE A 333 -7.14 9.15 22.20
C PHE A 333 -7.93 8.79 20.93
N PRO A 334 -9.27 8.73 20.99
CA PRO A 334 -10.10 8.23 19.89
C PRO A 334 -10.14 9.14 18.66
N ASP A 335 -9.66 10.38 18.78
CA ASP A 335 -9.47 11.33 17.68
C ASP A 335 -8.15 11.11 16.91
N LYS A 336 -7.26 10.23 17.39
CA LYS A 336 -6.00 9.89 16.73
C LYS A 336 -6.14 8.62 15.93
N ASP A 337 -5.69 8.70 14.68
CA ASP A 337 -5.68 7.55 13.78
C ASP A 337 -4.55 6.56 14.13
N ALA A 338 -4.68 5.32 13.68
CA ALA A 338 -3.62 4.30 13.73
C ALA A 338 -3.25 3.87 12.31
N TYR A 339 -1.95 3.63 12.08
CA TYR A 339 -1.42 3.08 10.82
C TYR A 339 -0.38 2.01 11.14
N LEU A 340 -0.42 0.88 10.43
CA LEU A 340 0.73 -0.02 10.35
C LEU A 340 1.64 0.50 9.25
N THR A 341 2.77 1.08 9.62
CA THR A 341 3.67 1.76 8.68
C THR A 341 4.85 0.92 8.25
N GLU A 342 5.08 -0.20 8.94
CA GLU A 342 6.08 -1.19 8.54
C GLU A 342 5.79 -2.56 9.13
N CYS A 343 5.95 -3.60 8.30
CA CYS A 343 6.03 -5.00 8.66
C CYS A 343 6.77 -5.73 7.54
N SER A 344 7.52 -6.77 7.81
CA SER A 344 8.26 -7.54 6.81
C SER A 344 8.01 -9.02 6.96
N GLY A 345 7.97 -9.74 5.85
CA GLY A 345 8.22 -11.17 5.80
C GLY A 345 9.68 -11.48 5.54
N GLY A 346 10.09 -12.69 5.78
CA GLY A 346 11.48 -13.12 5.59
C GLY A 346 11.67 -14.61 5.61
N ASP A 347 12.93 -15.06 5.55
CA ASP A 347 13.28 -16.48 5.51
C ASP A 347 12.99 -17.22 6.83
N TRP A 348 12.63 -16.49 7.90
CA TRP A 348 12.11 -17.05 9.15
C TRP A 348 10.69 -17.61 9.01
N GLU A 349 9.97 -17.26 7.93
CA GLU A 349 8.67 -17.81 7.60
C GLU A 349 8.83 -18.80 6.44
N PRO A 350 8.61 -20.10 6.67
CA PRO A 350 8.75 -21.07 5.60
C PRO A 350 7.76 -20.79 4.46
N VAL A 351 8.28 -20.48 3.29
CA VAL A 351 7.51 -20.34 2.05
C VAL A 351 6.68 -21.61 1.83
N ARG A 352 5.40 -21.45 1.48
CA ARG A 352 4.41 -22.54 1.25
C ARG A 352 4.00 -23.36 2.48
N SER A 353 4.37 -22.96 3.69
CA SER A 353 4.00 -23.70 4.91
C SER A 353 3.03 -22.97 5.86
N GLY A 354 2.54 -21.79 5.46
CA GLY A 354 1.62 -20.98 6.27
C GLY A 354 1.92 -19.48 6.27
N GLY A 355 3.00 -19.04 5.61
CA GLY A 355 3.38 -17.63 5.51
C GLY A 355 2.24 -16.76 4.96
N LEU A 356 1.54 -17.21 3.92
CA LEU A 356 0.40 -16.50 3.34
C LEU A 356 -0.68 -16.17 4.37
N THR A 357 -1.14 -17.15 5.14
CA THR A 357 -2.21 -16.96 6.11
C THR A 357 -1.75 -16.19 7.34
N LEU A 358 -0.50 -16.37 7.76
CA LEU A 358 0.11 -15.59 8.83
C LEU A 358 0.21 -14.11 8.44
N GLN A 359 0.72 -13.83 7.25
CA GLN A 359 0.84 -12.46 6.73
C GLN A 359 -0.53 -11.80 6.54
N ALA A 360 -1.50 -12.50 5.96
CA ALA A 360 -2.85 -11.98 5.79
C ALA A 360 -3.52 -11.69 7.15
N ARG A 361 -3.32 -12.56 8.14
CA ARG A 361 -3.81 -12.33 9.49
C ARG A 361 -3.14 -11.14 10.14
N SER A 362 -1.80 -11.12 10.22
CA SER A 362 -1.06 -10.07 10.93
C SER A 362 -1.14 -8.71 10.25
N LEU A 363 -1.00 -8.65 8.91
CA LEU A 363 -1.01 -7.37 8.17
C LEU A 363 -2.44 -6.82 7.99
N ILE A 364 -3.39 -7.68 7.63
CA ILE A 364 -4.70 -7.21 7.17
C ILE A 364 -5.75 -7.34 8.28
N ILE A 365 -5.95 -8.57 8.78
CA ILE A 365 -7.07 -8.85 9.69
C ILE A 365 -6.84 -8.20 11.06
N ASP A 366 -5.75 -8.55 11.72
CA ASP A 366 -5.51 -8.12 13.10
C ASP A 366 -5.31 -6.60 13.18
N THR A 367 -4.46 -6.02 12.32
CA THR A 367 -4.19 -4.58 12.38
C THR A 367 -5.42 -3.73 12.07
N THR A 368 -6.22 -4.11 11.07
CA THR A 368 -7.43 -3.34 10.76
C THR A 368 -8.54 -3.55 11.79
N ARG A 369 -8.63 -4.73 12.41
CA ARG A 369 -9.52 -4.94 13.57
C ARG A 369 -9.10 -4.08 14.77
N HIS A 370 -7.82 -3.75 14.88
CA HIS A 370 -7.24 -2.86 15.88
C HIS A 370 -7.00 -1.43 15.35
N TRP A 371 -7.92 -0.89 14.52
CA TRP A 371 -8.01 0.50 14.12
C TRP A 371 -7.04 0.99 13.03
N ALA A 372 -6.15 0.16 12.49
CA ALA A 372 -5.29 0.63 11.41
C ALA A 372 -6.12 1.07 10.19
N ARG A 373 -5.89 2.30 9.75
CA ARG A 373 -6.50 2.88 8.54
C ARG A 373 -5.69 2.63 7.29
N GLY A 374 -4.41 2.38 7.46
CA GLY A 374 -3.49 2.04 6.38
C GLY A 374 -2.48 1.01 6.83
N VAL A 375 -2.02 0.20 5.88
CA VAL A 375 -1.09 -0.90 6.11
C VAL A 375 0.02 -0.84 5.07
N LEU A 376 1.27 -0.80 5.53
CA LEU A 376 2.45 -0.82 4.69
C LEU A 376 3.36 -2.00 5.03
N PHE A 377 3.73 -2.71 4.00
CA PHE A 377 4.84 -3.65 4.04
C PHE A 377 6.17 -2.90 3.86
N TRP A 378 7.30 -3.47 4.36
CA TRP A 378 8.57 -2.76 4.29
C TRP A 378 9.03 -2.62 2.83
N ASN A 379 9.61 -3.60 2.21
CA ASN A 379 10.16 -3.43 0.87
C ASN A 379 9.15 -3.75 -0.24
N LEU A 380 8.93 -2.82 -1.18
CA LEU A 380 8.14 -3.06 -2.38
C LEU A 380 8.76 -4.17 -3.25
N ALA A 381 10.07 -4.14 -3.43
CA ALA A 381 10.81 -5.11 -4.21
C ALA A 381 12.22 -5.33 -3.66
N LEU A 382 12.68 -6.57 -3.65
CA LEU A 382 14.09 -6.95 -3.44
C LEU A 382 14.51 -7.93 -4.53
N ASP A 383 15.82 -8.18 -4.67
CA ASP A 383 16.33 -9.19 -5.60
C ASP A 383 16.33 -10.61 -4.98
N GLU A 384 16.78 -11.58 -5.75
CA GLU A 384 16.90 -12.98 -5.34
C GLU A 384 17.89 -13.19 -4.17
N ASN A 385 18.75 -12.22 -3.91
CA ASN A 385 19.72 -12.23 -2.80
C ASN A 385 19.26 -11.40 -1.60
N ARG A 386 18.00 -11.01 -1.53
CA ARG A 386 17.41 -10.13 -0.49
C ARG A 386 17.95 -8.70 -0.49
N GLY A 387 18.61 -8.28 -1.56
CA GLY A 387 19.24 -6.96 -1.69
C GLY A 387 18.60 -6.06 -2.75
N PRO A 388 19.31 -4.95 -3.04
CA PRO A 388 20.52 -4.47 -2.38
C PRO A 388 20.24 -3.86 -0.99
N HIS A 389 21.17 -4.02 -0.06
CA HIS A 389 21.11 -3.40 1.26
C HIS A 389 22.53 -3.04 1.76
N ALA A 390 22.62 -2.13 2.72
CA ALA A 390 23.85 -1.77 3.41
C ALA A 390 23.61 -1.86 4.92
N GLY A 391 23.81 -3.05 5.48
CA GLY A 391 23.47 -3.42 6.86
C GLY A 391 22.03 -3.93 6.98
N GLY A 392 21.59 -4.12 8.21
CA GLY A 392 20.21 -4.48 8.55
C GLY A 392 19.79 -5.92 8.22
N CYS A 393 18.57 -6.09 7.74
CA CYS A 393 17.96 -7.40 7.58
C CYS A 393 18.43 -8.13 6.30
N ALA A 394 19.31 -9.12 6.45
CA ALA A 394 19.81 -9.94 5.35
C ALA A 394 18.82 -11.01 4.84
N THR A 395 17.71 -11.25 5.56
CA THR A 395 16.75 -12.32 5.26
C THR A 395 15.34 -11.81 4.98
N CYS A 396 15.13 -10.50 4.97
CA CYS A 396 13.86 -9.86 4.64
C CYS A 396 13.46 -10.10 3.19
N ARG A 397 12.15 -10.20 2.92
CA ARG A 397 11.58 -10.29 1.57
C ARG A 397 10.98 -8.95 1.10
N GLY A 398 10.93 -8.76 -0.21
CA GLY A 398 10.06 -7.76 -0.82
C GLY A 398 8.65 -8.30 -1.08
N VAL A 399 7.69 -7.42 -1.31
CA VAL A 399 6.37 -7.79 -1.84
C VAL A 399 6.53 -8.57 -3.14
N VAL A 400 7.48 -8.17 -3.97
CA VAL A 400 7.92 -8.93 -5.13
C VAL A 400 9.43 -9.14 -5.12
N THR A 401 9.87 -10.22 -5.76
CA THR A 401 11.29 -10.44 -6.06
C THR A 401 11.55 -10.12 -7.52
N ILE A 402 12.54 -9.28 -7.80
CA ILE A 402 13.00 -8.94 -9.14
C ILE A 402 14.33 -9.69 -9.39
N ASP A 403 14.34 -10.61 -10.34
CA ASP A 403 15.57 -11.29 -10.76
C ASP A 403 16.57 -10.24 -11.30
N SER A 404 17.72 -10.14 -10.67
CA SER A 404 18.71 -9.08 -10.93
C SER A 404 19.35 -9.13 -12.30
N LYS A 405 19.22 -10.26 -13.03
CA LYS A 405 19.81 -10.49 -14.37
C LYS A 405 18.78 -10.28 -15.47
N THR A 406 17.54 -10.73 -15.26
CA THR A 406 16.51 -10.78 -16.31
C THR A 406 15.40 -9.75 -16.12
N GLY A 407 15.27 -9.18 -14.91
CA GLY A 407 14.15 -8.32 -14.55
C GLY A 407 12.82 -9.06 -14.39
N ALA A 408 12.83 -10.39 -14.37
CA ALA A 408 11.63 -11.20 -14.15
C ALA A 408 11.11 -11.00 -12.71
N VAL A 409 9.77 -10.98 -12.58
CA VAL A 409 9.09 -10.70 -11.30
C VAL A 409 8.47 -11.97 -10.75
N THR A 410 8.82 -12.31 -9.50
CA THR A 410 8.15 -13.35 -8.71
C THR A 410 7.35 -12.69 -7.59
N ARG A 411 6.08 -13.06 -7.43
CA ARG A 411 5.19 -12.59 -6.38
C ARG A 411 5.35 -13.46 -5.15
N THR A 412 5.47 -12.81 -3.98
CA THR A 412 5.63 -13.49 -2.69
C THR A 412 4.27 -13.73 -2.02
N ASP A 413 4.25 -14.44 -0.91
CA ASP A 413 3.06 -14.59 -0.07
C ASP A 413 2.56 -13.22 0.43
N ASP A 414 3.49 -12.29 0.68
CA ASP A 414 3.21 -10.92 1.12
C ASP A 414 2.46 -10.13 0.03
N TYR A 415 2.81 -10.33 -1.25
CA TYR A 415 2.07 -9.76 -2.37
C TYR A 415 0.61 -10.24 -2.35
N TYR A 416 0.39 -11.55 -2.20
CA TYR A 416 -0.97 -12.09 -2.22
C TYR A 416 -1.78 -11.66 -0.99
N ALA A 417 -1.17 -11.61 0.19
CA ALA A 417 -1.81 -11.11 1.40
C ALA A 417 -2.32 -9.68 1.22
N LEU A 418 -1.47 -8.79 0.70
CA LEU A 418 -1.84 -7.40 0.42
C LEU A 418 -2.88 -7.31 -0.71
N ALA A 419 -2.73 -8.08 -1.79
CA ALA A 419 -3.61 -8.04 -2.95
C ALA A 419 -5.06 -8.41 -2.60
N HIS A 420 -5.27 -9.38 -1.70
CA HIS A 420 -6.60 -9.78 -1.22
C HIS A 420 -7.35 -8.66 -0.50
N ALA A 421 -6.65 -7.67 0.03
CA ALA A 421 -7.27 -6.47 0.59
C ALA A 421 -7.26 -5.30 -0.38
N SER A 422 -6.07 -4.91 -0.88
CA SER A 422 -5.88 -3.65 -1.61
C SER A 422 -6.66 -3.57 -2.93
N ARG A 423 -6.85 -4.71 -3.62
CA ARG A 423 -7.61 -4.76 -4.87
C ARG A 423 -9.09 -4.41 -4.68
N PHE A 424 -9.66 -4.78 -3.55
CA PHE A 424 -11.10 -4.74 -3.32
C PHE A 424 -11.55 -3.69 -2.32
N VAL A 425 -10.74 -3.42 -1.28
CA VAL A 425 -11.02 -2.40 -0.27
C VAL A 425 -10.50 -1.06 -0.76
N ARG A 426 -11.41 -0.16 -1.13
CA ARG A 426 -11.05 1.14 -1.68
C ARG A 426 -10.89 2.20 -0.61
N ARG A 427 -10.17 3.26 -0.93
CA ARG A 427 -10.03 4.40 -0.03
C ARG A 427 -11.39 4.92 0.41
N GLY A 428 -11.53 5.16 1.71
CA GLY A 428 -12.78 5.61 2.32
C GLY A 428 -13.73 4.49 2.67
N ALA A 429 -13.43 3.22 2.35
CA ALA A 429 -14.19 2.07 2.82
C ALA A 429 -14.29 2.08 4.35
N TRP A 430 -15.44 1.73 4.89
CA TRP A 430 -15.60 1.52 6.31
C TRP A 430 -15.23 0.09 6.70
N ARG A 431 -14.37 -0.10 7.71
CA ARG A 431 -14.36 -1.38 8.40
C ARG A 431 -15.68 -1.51 9.19
N VAL A 432 -16.33 -2.65 9.06
CA VAL A 432 -17.59 -2.96 9.76
C VAL A 432 -17.40 -4.12 10.72
N ALA A 433 -18.31 -4.30 11.66
CA ALA A 433 -18.23 -5.41 12.60
C ALA A 433 -18.40 -6.75 11.87
N SER A 434 -17.55 -7.70 12.23
CA SER A 434 -17.68 -9.12 11.87
C SER A 434 -17.27 -9.99 13.05
N SER A 435 -17.80 -11.22 13.11
CA SER A 435 -17.49 -12.17 14.19
C SER A 435 -15.98 -12.36 14.35
N GLU A 436 -15.54 -12.66 15.55
CA GLU A 436 -14.14 -13.03 15.78
C GLU A 436 -13.80 -14.37 15.14
N GLY A 437 -12.48 -14.57 14.89
CA GLY A 437 -11.97 -15.80 14.32
C GLY A 437 -12.25 -17.01 15.20
N ARG A 438 -12.48 -18.16 14.55
CA ARG A 438 -12.72 -19.43 15.22
C ARG A 438 -12.18 -20.60 14.40
N ASP A 439 -11.60 -21.58 15.08
CA ASP A 439 -11.14 -22.84 14.50
C ASP A 439 -10.20 -22.69 13.28
N GLY A 440 -9.34 -21.65 13.33
CA GLY A 440 -8.39 -21.31 12.29
C GLY A 440 -8.98 -20.48 11.13
N VAL A 441 -10.24 -20.07 11.23
CA VAL A 441 -10.88 -19.16 10.28
C VAL A 441 -10.91 -17.76 10.87
N ASP A 442 -10.05 -16.87 10.39
CA ASP A 442 -10.01 -15.45 10.78
C ASP A 442 -10.56 -14.59 9.65
N ASN A 443 -11.14 -13.42 9.98
CA ASN A 443 -11.79 -12.59 9.00
C ASN A 443 -11.79 -11.10 9.36
N VAL A 444 -12.03 -10.26 8.35
CA VAL A 444 -12.38 -8.84 8.50
C VAL A 444 -13.29 -8.39 7.37
N ALA A 445 -14.25 -7.52 7.67
CA ALA A 445 -15.25 -7.04 6.72
C ALA A 445 -15.17 -5.53 6.50
N PHE A 446 -15.43 -5.12 5.26
CA PHE A 446 -15.45 -3.71 4.83
C PHE A 446 -16.67 -3.43 3.95
N VAL A 447 -17.08 -2.15 3.94
CA VAL A 447 -18.08 -1.60 3.01
C VAL A 447 -17.44 -0.44 2.27
N ASN A 448 -17.31 -0.56 0.96
CA ASN A 448 -16.81 0.51 0.10
C ASN A 448 -17.81 1.67 0.06
N ALA A 449 -17.30 2.90 0.14
CA ALA A 449 -18.14 4.08 0.25
C ALA A 449 -18.66 4.59 -1.09
N ASP A 450 -17.98 4.23 -2.19
CA ASP A 450 -18.26 4.72 -3.54
C ASP A 450 -19.38 3.92 -4.25
N ASP A 451 -19.39 2.59 -4.12
CA ASP A 451 -20.38 1.72 -4.78
C ASP A 451 -21.15 0.82 -3.81
N GLY A 452 -20.88 0.96 -2.52
CA GLY A 452 -21.54 0.16 -1.50
C GLY A 452 -21.19 -1.33 -1.51
N SER A 453 -20.23 -1.78 -2.30
CA SER A 453 -19.80 -3.18 -2.32
C SER A 453 -19.24 -3.61 -0.97
N ARG A 454 -19.52 -4.83 -0.59
CA ARG A 454 -19.02 -5.49 0.63
C ARG A 454 -17.82 -6.31 0.27
N VAL A 455 -16.83 -6.25 1.13
CA VAL A 455 -15.59 -7.02 0.99
C VAL A 455 -15.33 -7.76 2.29
N LEU A 456 -15.25 -9.09 2.22
CA LEU A 456 -14.89 -9.93 3.35
C LEU A 456 -13.60 -10.68 3.01
N VAL A 457 -12.55 -10.43 3.80
CA VAL A 457 -11.28 -11.17 3.71
C VAL A 457 -11.29 -12.26 4.76
N VAL A 458 -11.02 -13.51 4.34
CA VAL A 458 -11.07 -14.69 5.24
C VAL A 458 -9.83 -15.54 5.02
N THR A 459 -9.16 -15.93 6.12
CA THR A 459 -8.09 -16.93 6.10
C THR A 459 -8.57 -18.25 6.68
N ASN A 460 -8.03 -19.36 6.16
CA ASN A 460 -8.03 -20.65 6.83
C ASN A 460 -6.58 -21.04 7.12
N SER A 461 -6.15 -20.91 8.37
CA SER A 461 -4.80 -21.27 8.82
C SER A 461 -4.64 -22.74 9.18
N ALA A 462 -5.74 -23.52 9.24
CA ALA A 462 -5.73 -24.93 9.56
C ALA A 462 -5.10 -25.77 8.43
N THR A 463 -4.69 -26.99 8.77
CA THR A 463 -4.10 -27.98 7.83
C THR A 463 -5.12 -28.78 7.04
N ASP A 464 -6.40 -28.54 7.28
CA ASP A 464 -7.55 -29.15 6.60
C ASP A 464 -8.51 -28.05 6.11
N GLU A 465 -9.43 -28.43 5.24
CA GLU A 465 -10.47 -27.50 4.77
C GLU A 465 -11.40 -27.07 5.91
N ARG A 466 -11.90 -25.85 5.82
CA ARG A 466 -12.88 -25.29 6.75
C ARG A 466 -14.14 -24.86 6.01
N ARG A 467 -15.27 -25.40 6.43
CA ARG A 467 -16.57 -24.98 5.95
C ARG A 467 -17.21 -24.03 6.94
N PHE A 468 -17.62 -22.86 6.45
CA PHE A 468 -18.24 -21.81 7.24
C PHE A 468 -19.44 -21.19 6.52
N SER A 469 -20.29 -20.51 7.27
CA SER A 469 -21.35 -19.67 6.75
C SER A 469 -21.08 -18.20 7.07
N VAL A 470 -21.57 -17.32 6.20
CA VAL A 470 -21.49 -15.86 6.37
C VAL A 470 -22.90 -15.31 6.32
N ALA A 471 -23.29 -14.56 7.36
CA ALA A 471 -24.57 -13.85 7.42
C ALA A 471 -24.35 -12.33 7.38
N THR A 472 -25.15 -11.65 6.55
CA THR A 472 -25.25 -10.19 6.48
C THR A 472 -26.72 -9.80 6.34
N GLY A 473 -27.29 -9.17 7.37
CA GLY A 473 -28.73 -9.00 7.48
C GLY A 473 -29.46 -10.36 7.47
N ALA A 474 -30.46 -10.51 6.61
CA ALA A 474 -31.21 -11.77 6.45
C ALA A 474 -30.57 -12.75 5.45
N ARG A 475 -29.50 -12.37 4.77
CA ARG A 475 -28.86 -13.18 3.70
C ARG A 475 -27.74 -14.04 4.27
N VAL A 476 -27.65 -15.29 3.83
CA VAL A 476 -26.62 -16.24 4.26
C VAL A 476 -26.03 -16.94 3.03
N PHE A 477 -24.71 -17.07 2.99
CA PHE A 477 -24.05 -18.01 2.07
C PHE A 477 -23.09 -18.91 2.83
N ALA A 478 -22.75 -20.05 2.26
CA ALA A 478 -21.73 -20.95 2.80
C ALA A 478 -20.59 -21.12 1.80
N TYR A 479 -19.40 -21.37 2.34
CA TYR A 479 -18.21 -21.64 1.53
C TYR A 479 -17.30 -22.64 2.24
N THR A 480 -16.50 -23.36 1.45
CA THR A 480 -15.45 -24.25 1.95
C THR A 480 -14.10 -23.72 1.48
N LEU A 481 -13.27 -23.27 2.43
CA LEU A 481 -11.90 -22.84 2.16
C LEU A 481 -10.93 -24.01 2.26
N PRO A 482 -10.10 -24.25 1.25
CA PRO A 482 -8.99 -25.22 1.36
C PRO A 482 -8.10 -24.95 2.57
N ALA A 483 -7.34 -25.96 2.97
CA ALA A 483 -6.28 -25.81 3.97
C ALA A 483 -5.31 -24.67 3.62
N ARG A 484 -4.85 -23.92 4.61
CA ARG A 484 -3.82 -22.88 4.47
C ARG A 484 -4.07 -21.96 3.28
N SER A 485 -5.25 -21.32 3.26
CA SER A 485 -5.68 -20.48 2.16
C SER A 485 -6.24 -19.14 2.61
N LEU A 486 -6.28 -18.21 1.68
CA LEU A 486 -6.79 -16.86 1.83
C LEU A 486 -7.81 -16.59 0.73
N ALA A 487 -9.00 -16.09 1.08
CA ALA A 487 -10.01 -15.71 0.12
C ALA A 487 -10.57 -14.31 0.39
N THR A 488 -10.99 -13.66 -0.69
CA THR A 488 -11.77 -12.43 -0.64
C THR A 488 -13.11 -12.67 -1.31
N PHE A 489 -14.17 -12.29 -0.59
CA PHE A 489 -15.56 -12.35 -1.02
C PHE A 489 -16.06 -10.94 -1.28
N VAL A 490 -16.70 -10.71 -2.43
CA VAL A 490 -17.24 -9.40 -2.81
C VAL A 490 -18.67 -9.55 -3.28
N TRP A 491 -19.59 -8.73 -2.74
CA TRP A 491 -20.99 -8.68 -3.16
C TRP A 491 -21.56 -7.25 -3.06
N HIS A 492 -22.69 -7.03 -3.71
CA HIS A 492 -23.41 -5.77 -3.69
C HIS A 492 -24.68 -5.82 -2.81
N PRO A 493 -25.18 -4.67 -2.32
CA PRO A 493 -26.42 -4.58 -1.57
C PRO A 493 -27.62 -5.04 -2.39
N GLU A 494 -28.71 -5.45 -1.71
CA GLU A 494 -30.01 -5.57 -2.34
C GLU A 494 -30.49 -4.21 -2.83
N GLY A 495 -30.89 -4.10 -4.08
CA GLY A 495 -31.58 -2.91 -4.60
C GLY A 495 -30.78 -1.95 -5.45
N ASP A 496 -29.48 -2.09 -5.60
CA ASP A 496 -28.70 -1.25 -6.51
C ASP A 496 -28.74 -1.84 -7.93
N SER A 497 -29.84 -1.57 -8.65
CA SER A 497 -29.86 -1.70 -10.10
C SER A 497 -28.94 -0.62 -10.62
N GLY A 498 -27.70 -0.95 -10.97
CA GLY A 498 -26.74 -0.04 -11.59
C GLY A 498 -27.37 0.68 -12.80
N THR A 499 -28.09 1.75 -12.53
CA THR A 499 -28.37 2.78 -13.53
C THR A 499 -27.07 3.53 -13.69
N GLY A 500 -26.34 3.20 -14.75
CA GLY A 500 -25.12 3.88 -15.12
C GLY A 500 -25.28 5.39 -15.11
N ARG A 501 -24.27 6.03 -14.58
CA ARG A 501 -23.88 7.38 -14.93
C ARG A 501 -22.43 7.35 -15.40
#